data_666b5e1e857345e645c821fc3db74c0b
#
_entry.id   666b5e1e857345e645c821fc3db74c0b
#
_cell.length_a   1.000
_cell.length_b   1.000
_cell.length_c   1.000
_cell.angle_alpha   90.00
_cell.angle_beta   90.00
_cell.angle_gamma   90.00
#
_symmetry.space_group_name_H-M   'P 1'
#
loop_
_entity.id
_entity.type
_entity.pdbx_description
1 polymer ?
#
loop_
_entity_poly.entity_id
_entity_poly.type
_entity_poly.pdbx_seq_one_letter_code
_entity_poly.pdbx_strand_id
1 'polypeptide(L)'
;VDTVKELKKKGYSVGLLDADVTGPSAGRLMGLAGERAYAQNNMIIPVENKDGIKVISLNFMIEDENQPVVWRGAMLSSCVTQFWNETLWGDIDFLIVDMPPGTGDVSLTVMQSIPLTGVVMVSIPQDMVSMIVNKSINMTKMLKVPVLGVVENMSYILCPHCGEKISLHEKSSVDDFLHINNIELLGELPTDISVANMANNGDDQIKEEIAKEFTSITDKVLAKIK
;
A
#
# COMPACT_ATOMS: atom_id res chain seq x y z
N VAL A 1 -3.73 1.75 -0.68
CA VAL A 1 -5.20 1.87 -0.69
C VAL A 1 -5.68 2.63 -1.93
N ASP A 2 -5.16 3.84 -2.26
CA ASP A 2 -5.67 4.65 -3.36
C ASP A 2 -5.45 4.02 -4.74
N THR A 3 -4.32 3.33 -4.95
CA THR A 3 -4.10 2.51 -6.16
C THR A 3 -5.19 1.45 -6.35
N VAL A 4 -5.67 0.84 -5.25
CA VAL A 4 -6.76 -0.13 -5.28
C VAL A 4 -8.05 0.51 -5.78
N LYS A 5 -8.40 1.69 -5.25
CA LYS A 5 -9.57 2.46 -5.68
C LYS A 5 -9.46 2.87 -7.16
N GLU A 6 -8.28 3.32 -7.59
CA GLU A 6 -8.04 3.71 -9.00
C GLU A 6 -8.14 2.50 -9.96
N LEU A 7 -7.60 1.34 -9.60
CA LEU A 7 -7.78 0.11 -10.38
C LEU A 7 -9.26 -0.26 -10.51
N LYS A 8 -10.02 -0.14 -9.42
CA LYS A 8 -11.46 -0.41 -9.44
C LYS A 8 -12.22 0.56 -10.34
N LYS A 9 -11.90 1.87 -10.30
CA LYS A 9 -12.48 2.88 -11.21
C LYS A 9 -12.19 2.58 -12.68
N LYS A 10 -11.05 1.95 -12.98
CA LYS A 10 -10.69 1.48 -14.33
C LYS A 10 -11.40 0.20 -14.76
N GLY A 11 -12.26 -0.36 -13.91
CA GLY A 11 -13.09 -1.54 -14.21
C GLY A 11 -12.49 -2.88 -13.85
N TYR A 12 -11.34 -2.92 -13.17
CA TYR A 12 -10.73 -4.16 -12.73
C TYR A 12 -11.41 -4.73 -11.48
N SER A 13 -11.37 -6.04 -11.31
CA SER A 13 -11.68 -6.73 -10.06
C SER A 13 -10.44 -6.74 -9.17
N VAL A 14 -10.56 -6.24 -7.94
CA VAL A 14 -9.39 -5.95 -7.09
C VAL A 14 -9.58 -6.51 -5.68
N GLY A 15 -8.51 -7.15 -5.18
CA GLY A 15 -8.35 -7.53 -3.79
C GLY A 15 -7.28 -6.68 -3.10
N LEU A 16 -7.43 -6.50 -1.80
CA LEU A 16 -6.48 -5.83 -0.91
C LEU A 16 -6.17 -6.74 0.28
N LEU A 17 -4.92 -7.14 0.41
CA LEU A 17 -4.41 -7.87 1.55
C LEU A 17 -3.60 -6.90 2.42
N ASP A 18 -4.08 -6.63 3.63
CA ASP A 18 -3.37 -5.84 4.65
C ASP A 18 -2.39 -6.75 5.39
N ALA A 19 -1.12 -6.64 5.03
CA ALA A 19 -0.03 -7.38 5.64
C ALA A 19 0.64 -6.62 6.80
N ASP A 20 0.27 -5.37 7.07
CA ASP A 20 0.71 -4.66 8.28
C ASP A 20 -0.11 -5.10 9.49
N VAL A 21 0.14 -6.31 9.95
CA VAL A 21 -0.59 -6.98 11.03
C VAL A 21 -0.42 -6.26 12.37
N THR A 22 0.62 -5.45 12.52
CA THR A 22 0.92 -4.71 13.76
C THR A 22 0.23 -3.37 13.84
N GLY A 23 -0.08 -2.76 12.71
CA GLY A 23 -0.77 -1.49 12.60
C GLY A 23 -1.78 -1.46 11.45
N PRO A 24 -2.70 -2.44 11.39
CA PRO A 24 -3.57 -2.60 10.24
C PRO A 24 -4.49 -1.39 10.05
N SER A 25 -4.42 -0.78 8.88
CA SER A 25 -5.14 0.45 8.55
C SER A 25 -6.03 0.33 7.30
N ALA A 26 -5.73 -0.66 6.45
CA ALA A 26 -6.39 -0.80 5.16
C ALA A 26 -7.91 -0.98 5.27
N GLY A 27 -8.40 -1.74 6.24
CA GLY A 27 -9.83 -1.91 6.48
C GLY A 27 -10.54 -0.59 6.77
N ARG A 28 -9.96 0.24 7.65
CA ARG A 28 -10.51 1.57 8.00
C ARG A 28 -10.49 2.51 6.81
N LEU A 29 -9.39 2.55 6.04
CA LEU A 29 -9.24 3.35 4.82
C LEU A 29 -10.21 2.95 3.70
N MET A 30 -10.69 1.70 3.73
CA MET A 30 -11.68 1.17 2.79
C MET A 30 -13.13 1.33 3.29
N GLY A 31 -13.34 2.01 4.43
CA GLY A 31 -14.67 2.24 5.02
C GLY A 31 -15.27 1.00 5.68
N LEU A 32 -14.45 0.05 6.11
CA LEU A 32 -14.84 -1.25 6.66
C LEU A 32 -14.53 -1.35 8.17
N ALA A 33 -14.46 -0.21 8.88
CA ALA A 33 -14.26 -0.22 10.33
C ALA A 33 -15.40 -0.96 11.04
N GLY A 34 -15.07 -1.89 11.93
CA GLY A 34 -16.03 -2.70 12.65
C GLY A 34 -16.60 -3.91 11.91
N GLU A 35 -16.30 -4.05 10.61
CA GLU A 35 -16.67 -5.24 9.85
C GLU A 35 -15.87 -6.47 10.30
N ARG A 36 -16.42 -7.66 10.03
CA ARG A 36 -15.79 -8.94 10.41
C ARG A 36 -15.74 -9.89 9.23
N ALA A 37 -14.58 -10.52 9.06
CA ALA A 37 -14.45 -11.66 8.16
C ALA A 37 -14.94 -12.93 8.87
N TYR A 38 -15.42 -13.89 8.10
CA TYR A 38 -15.86 -15.18 8.61
C TYR A 38 -15.25 -16.31 7.77
N ALA A 39 -15.18 -17.49 8.38
CA ALA A 39 -14.71 -18.68 7.68
C ALA A 39 -15.90 -19.52 7.20
N GLN A 40 -15.82 -20.02 5.99
CA GLN A 40 -16.74 -20.96 5.40
C GLN A 40 -15.97 -22.08 4.69
N ASN A 41 -16.24 -23.32 5.01
CA ASN A 41 -15.56 -24.50 4.40
C ASN A 41 -14.03 -24.41 4.49
N ASN A 42 -13.48 -23.98 5.61
CA ASN A 42 -12.07 -23.73 5.85
C ASN A 42 -11.43 -22.65 4.98
N MET A 43 -12.24 -21.81 4.35
CA MET A 43 -11.77 -20.65 3.58
C MET A 43 -12.23 -19.37 4.27
N ILE A 44 -11.40 -18.34 4.21
CA ILE A 44 -11.73 -17.02 4.72
C ILE A 44 -12.54 -16.28 3.64
N ILE A 45 -13.71 -15.79 4.02
CA ILE A 45 -14.50 -14.92 3.15
C ILE A 45 -14.02 -13.49 3.37
N PRO A 46 -13.43 -12.82 2.35
CA PRO A 46 -12.97 -11.44 2.49
C PRO A 46 -14.16 -10.52 2.70
N VAL A 47 -13.92 -9.41 3.41
CA VAL A 47 -14.91 -8.35 3.53
C VAL A 47 -14.92 -7.54 2.24
N GLU A 48 -16.11 -7.23 1.73
CA GLU A 48 -16.27 -6.46 0.50
C GLU A 48 -16.78 -5.05 0.82
N ASN A 49 -16.12 -4.02 0.28
CA ASN A 49 -16.57 -2.65 0.48
C ASN A 49 -17.70 -2.29 -0.51
N LYS A 50 -18.27 -1.09 -0.35
CA LYS A 50 -19.36 -0.56 -1.21
C LYS A 50 -19.06 -0.58 -2.71
N ASP A 51 -17.79 -0.56 -3.09
CA ASP A 51 -17.33 -0.54 -4.49
C ASP A 51 -17.02 -1.94 -5.02
N GLY A 52 -17.23 -2.98 -4.23
CA GLY A 52 -16.93 -4.37 -4.60
C GLY A 52 -15.43 -4.69 -4.59
N ILE A 53 -14.66 -4.04 -3.71
CA ILE A 53 -13.26 -4.36 -3.47
C ILE A 53 -13.20 -5.35 -2.31
N LYS A 54 -12.54 -6.49 -2.52
CA LYS A 54 -12.36 -7.53 -1.51
C LYS A 54 -11.16 -7.19 -0.62
N VAL A 55 -11.37 -7.15 0.69
CA VAL A 55 -10.34 -6.77 1.66
C VAL A 55 -10.18 -7.84 2.72
N ILE A 56 -8.94 -8.17 3.05
CA ILE A 56 -8.61 -8.96 4.22
C ILE A 56 -7.61 -8.22 5.09
N SER A 57 -7.86 -8.16 6.38
CA SER A 57 -7.02 -7.52 7.39
C SER A 57 -7.16 -8.28 8.69
N LEU A 58 -6.13 -8.26 9.53
CA LEU A 58 -6.20 -8.88 10.85
C LEU A 58 -7.33 -8.27 11.70
N ASN A 59 -7.61 -6.98 11.55
CA ASN A 59 -8.69 -6.31 12.30
C ASN A 59 -10.06 -6.95 12.08
N PHE A 60 -10.28 -7.64 10.97
CA PHE A 60 -11.53 -8.37 10.72
C PHE A 60 -11.63 -9.70 11.48
N MET A 61 -10.54 -10.17 12.08
CA MET A 61 -10.43 -11.45 12.78
C MET A 61 -10.41 -11.33 14.32
N ILE A 62 -10.16 -10.13 14.83
CA ILE A 62 -10.04 -9.86 16.28
C ILE A 62 -11.32 -9.18 16.81
N GLU A 63 -11.72 -9.52 18.05
CA GLU A 63 -12.95 -8.99 18.63
C GLU A 63 -12.88 -7.50 18.96
N ASP A 64 -11.71 -7.01 19.38
CA ASP A 64 -11.47 -5.60 19.70
C ASP A 64 -10.24 -5.10 18.95
N GLU A 65 -10.46 -4.15 18.02
CA GLU A 65 -9.39 -3.53 17.22
C GLU A 65 -8.36 -2.76 18.07
N ASN A 66 -8.69 -2.40 19.31
CA ASN A 66 -7.78 -1.70 20.22
C ASN A 66 -6.94 -2.67 21.07
N GLN A 67 -7.22 -3.96 21.00
CA GLN A 67 -6.41 -4.95 21.71
C GLN A 67 -5.02 -5.06 21.04
N PRO A 68 -3.94 -4.89 21.82
CA PRO A 68 -2.61 -5.05 21.26
C PRO A 68 -2.38 -6.50 20.84
N VAL A 69 -2.07 -6.73 19.58
CA VAL A 69 -1.71 -8.04 19.06
C VAL A 69 -0.27 -8.33 19.45
N VAL A 70 -0.07 -9.13 20.49
CA VAL A 70 1.26 -9.54 21.00
C VAL A 70 1.71 -10.80 20.25
N TRP A 71 1.84 -10.71 18.94
CA TRP A 71 2.34 -11.82 18.12
C TRP A 71 3.81 -11.64 17.80
N ARG A 72 4.52 -12.75 17.75
CA ARG A 72 5.94 -12.77 17.33
C ARG A 72 6.05 -12.95 15.82
N GLY A 73 7.18 -12.56 15.22
CA GLY A 73 7.40 -12.52 13.78
C GLY A 73 6.90 -13.77 13.03
N ALA A 74 7.20 -14.97 13.53
CA ALA A 74 6.75 -16.23 12.91
C ALA A 74 5.21 -16.37 12.86
N MET A 75 4.49 -15.88 13.87
CA MET A 75 3.02 -15.92 13.89
C MET A 75 2.45 -14.90 12.90
N LEU A 76 3.03 -13.70 12.82
CA LEU A 76 2.65 -12.68 11.85
C LEU A 76 2.85 -13.18 10.42
N SER A 77 3.99 -13.79 10.16
CA SER A 77 4.32 -14.40 8.86
C SER A 77 3.34 -15.52 8.48
N SER A 78 2.99 -16.39 9.44
CA SER A 78 1.98 -17.42 9.22
C SER A 78 0.61 -16.85 8.91
N CYS A 79 0.20 -15.79 9.61
CA CYS A 79 -1.07 -15.11 9.39
C CYS A 79 -1.16 -14.55 7.95
N VAL A 80 -0.13 -13.86 7.48
CA VAL A 80 -0.10 -13.31 6.12
C VAL A 80 -0.11 -14.42 5.07
N THR A 81 0.63 -15.50 5.29
CA THR A 81 0.62 -16.67 4.40
C THR A 81 -0.77 -17.31 4.36
N GLN A 82 -1.44 -17.40 5.51
CA GLN A 82 -2.82 -17.90 5.60
C GLN A 82 -3.80 -16.99 4.85
N PHE A 83 -3.69 -15.67 5.00
CA PHE A 83 -4.50 -14.70 4.26
C PHE A 83 -4.35 -14.83 2.74
N TRP A 84 -3.14 -15.13 2.27
CA TRP A 84 -2.92 -15.40 0.87
C TRP A 84 -3.56 -16.73 0.40
N ASN A 85 -3.31 -17.82 1.12
CA ASN A 85 -3.68 -19.17 0.69
C ASN A 85 -5.13 -19.54 0.95
N GLU A 86 -5.72 -19.03 2.04
CA GLU A 86 -7.03 -19.48 2.56
C GLU A 86 -8.14 -18.46 2.32
N THR A 87 -7.86 -17.28 1.74
CA THR A 87 -8.90 -16.31 1.40
C THR A 87 -9.53 -16.65 0.06
N LEU A 88 -10.86 -16.62 0.01
CA LEU A 88 -11.63 -16.84 -1.20
C LEU A 88 -11.65 -15.57 -2.07
N TRP A 89 -10.53 -15.33 -2.75
CA TRP A 89 -10.37 -14.15 -3.61
C TRP A 89 -11.29 -14.20 -4.84
N GLY A 90 -11.58 -15.42 -5.38
CA GLY A 90 -12.29 -15.62 -6.65
C GLY A 90 -11.49 -15.06 -7.84
N ASP A 91 -12.19 -14.70 -8.90
CA ASP A 91 -11.58 -14.16 -10.11
C ASP A 91 -11.31 -12.67 -9.92
N ILE A 92 -10.10 -12.32 -9.47
CA ILE A 92 -9.62 -10.94 -9.36
C ILE A 92 -8.50 -10.69 -10.37
N ASP A 93 -8.48 -9.49 -10.96
CA ASP A 93 -7.42 -9.07 -11.89
C ASP A 93 -6.16 -8.67 -11.15
N PHE A 94 -6.32 -8.04 -9.98
CA PHE A 94 -5.22 -7.55 -9.15
C PHE A 94 -5.43 -7.87 -7.69
N LEU A 95 -4.37 -8.35 -7.03
CA LEU A 95 -4.24 -8.36 -5.58
C LEU A 95 -3.15 -7.37 -5.18
N ILE A 96 -3.52 -6.36 -4.41
CA ILE A 96 -2.59 -5.42 -3.82
C ILE A 96 -2.28 -5.88 -2.39
N VAL A 97 -1.00 -5.97 -2.06
CA VAL A 97 -0.54 -6.30 -0.71
C VAL A 97 0.00 -5.04 -0.06
N ASP A 98 -0.64 -4.57 1.00
CA ASP A 98 -0.20 -3.42 1.80
C ASP A 98 0.76 -3.92 2.87
N MET A 99 2.05 -3.59 2.71
CA MET A 99 3.14 -4.17 3.48
C MET A 99 3.51 -3.29 4.68
N PRO A 100 3.96 -3.90 5.80
CA PRO A 100 4.53 -3.13 6.89
C PRO A 100 5.80 -2.39 6.45
N PRO A 101 6.19 -1.32 7.16
CA PRO A 101 7.40 -0.58 6.82
C PRO A 101 8.67 -1.41 7.05
N GLY A 102 9.68 -1.18 6.21
CA GLY A 102 11.00 -1.78 6.36
C GLY A 102 11.14 -3.20 5.81
N THR A 103 12.16 -3.90 6.31
CA THR A 103 12.63 -5.21 5.82
C THR A 103 12.43 -6.33 6.85
N GLY A 104 11.38 -6.25 7.65
CA GLY A 104 11.08 -7.24 8.68
C GLY A 104 10.58 -8.59 8.16
N ASP A 105 10.33 -9.51 9.08
CA ASP A 105 9.93 -10.90 8.77
C ASP A 105 8.69 -11.00 7.88
N VAL A 106 7.70 -10.12 8.10
CA VAL A 106 6.47 -10.10 7.29
C VAL A 106 6.77 -9.70 5.85
N SER A 107 7.54 -8.62 5.64
CA SER A 107 7.94 -8.18 4.30
C SER A 107 8.74 -9.26 3.56
N LEU A 108 9.63 -9.93 4.27
CA LEU A 108 10.39 -11.06 3.73
C LEU A 108 9.46 -12.23 3.35
N THR A 109 8.51 -12.57 4.22
CA THR A 109 7.55 -13.65 3.99
C THR A 109 6.65 -13.36 2.79
N VAL A 110 6.12 -12.13 2.67
CA VAL A 110 5.32 -11.72 1.50
C VAL A 110 6.12 -11.94 0.22
N MET A 111 7.36 -11.45 0.17
CA MET A 111 8.20 -11.55 -1.03
C MET A 111 8.65 -12.98 -1.36
N GLN A 112 8.66 -13.89 -0.38
CA GLN A 112 9.04 -15.29 -0.60
C GLN A 112 7.85 -16.21 -0.87
N SER A 113 6.69 -15.92 -0.29
CA SER A 113 5.54 -16.82 -0.30
C SER A 113 4.46 -16.43 -1.29
N ILE A 114 4.39 -15.14 -1.68
CA ILE A 114 3.42 -14.64 -2.65
C ILE A 114 4.11 -14.38 -3.98
N PRO A 115 3.59 -14.88 -5.11
CA PRO A 115 4.18 -14.65 -6.43
C PRO A 115 3.93 -13.21 -6.89
N LEU A 116 4.74 -12.27 -6.39
CA LEU A 116 4.60 -10.85 -6.68
C LEU A 116 4.99 -10.54 -8.12
N THR A 117 4.15 -9.80 -8.84
CA THR A 117 4.47 -9.23 -10.15
C THR A 117 5.52 -8.12 -10.02
N GLY A 118 5.49 -7.37 -8.92
CA GLY A 118 6.47 -6.34 -8.60
C GLY A 118 6.09 -5.55 -7.35
N VAL A 119 6.99 -4.67 -6.94
CA VAL A 119 6.85 -3.84 -5.74
C VAL A 119 6.91 -2.36 -6.11
N VAL A 120 5.99 -1.57 -5.58
CA VAL A 120 6.04 -0.12 -5.57
C VAL A 120 6.59 0.32 -4.22
N MET A 121 7.68 1.06 -4.21
CA MET A 121 8.24 1.64 -3.00
C MET A 121 7.58 2.98 -2.72
N VAL A 122 7.20 3.22 -1.45
CA VAL A 122 6.69 4.52 -1.01
C VAL A 122 7.67 5.11 -0.01
N SER A 123 8.09 6.33 -0.24
CA SER A 123 9.06 7.03 0.59
C SER A 123 8.62 8.47 0.86
N ILE A 124 9.17 9.07 1.90
CA ILE A 124 9.14 10.51 2.11
C ILE A 124 10.54 11.08 1.85
N PRO A 125 10.66 12.34 1.38
CA PRO A 125 11.94 12.92 0.97
C PRO A 125 12.81 13.35 2.17
N GLN A 126 13.30 12.41 2.95
CA GLN A 126 14.21 12.63 4.07
C GLN A 126 15.44 11.72 3.96
N ASP A 127 16.64 12.25 4.29
CA ASP A 127 17.91 11.52 4.17
C ASP A 127 17.94 10.18 4.94
N MET A 128 17.29 10.10 6.10
CA MET A 128 17.22 8.87 6.88
C MET A 128 16.33 7.81 6.24
N VAL A 129 15.38 8.20 5.43
CA VAL A 129 14.46 7.28 4.73
C VAL A 129 15.14 6.64 3.54
N SER A 130 16.06 7.34 2.88
CA SER A 130 16.81 6.78 1.75
C SER A 130 17.58 5.50 2.13
N MET A 131 18.11 5.40 3.36
CA MET A 131 18.79 4.19 3.84
C MET A 131 17.81 3.02 4.02
N ILE A 132 16.59 3.26 4.50
CA ILE A 132 15.56 2.22 4.69
C ILE A 132 15.09 1.73 3.31
N VAL A 133 14.82 2.66 2.40
CA VAL A 133 14.42 2.34 1.01
C VAL A 133 15.54 1.57 0.29
N ASN A 134 16.81 1.95 0.49
CA ASN A 134 17.96 1.21 -0.04
C ASN A 134 17.99 -0.26 0.44
N LYS A 135 17.76 -0.49 1.73
CA LYS A 135 17.70 -1.85 2.28
C LYS A 135 16.54 -2.65 1.66
N SER A 136 15.38 -2.01 1.50
CA SER A 136 14.21 -2.65 0.88
C SER A 136 14.47 -3.00 -0.60
N ILE A 137 15.10 -2.11 -1.36
CA ILE A 137 15.50 -2.37 -2.75
C ILE A 137 16.53 -3.50 -2.84
N ASN A 138 17.51 -3.52 -1.95
CA ASN A 138 18.47 -4.61 -1.92
C ASN A 138 17.80 -5.95 -1.60
N MET A 139 16.82 -5.95 -0.69
CA MET A 139 16.04 -7.14 -0.39
C MET A 139 15.24 -7.63 -1.62
N THR A 140 14.58 -6.75 -2.34
CA THR A 140 13.87 -7.12 -3.58
C THR A 140 14.81 -7.69 -4.64
N LYS A 141 16.02 -7.09 -4.80
CA LYS A 141 17.06 -7.60 -5.71
C LYS A 141 17.51 -9.01 -5.32
N MET A 142 17.75 -9.25 -4.01
CA MET A 142 18.13 -10.58 -3.51
C MET A 142 17.05 -11.63 -3.74
N LEU A 143 15.80 -11.26 -3.60
CA LEU A 143 14.62 -12.13 -3.79
C LEU A 143 14.14 -12.18 -5.24
N LYS A 144 14.78 -11.43 -6.14
CA LYS A 144 14.43 -11.34 -7.57
C LYS A 144 13.00 -10.83 -7.81
N VAL A 145 12.50 -9.98 -6.93
CA VAL A 145 11.21 -9.31 -7.11
C VAL A 145 11.44 -7.98 -7.83
N PRO A 146 10.76 -7.71 -8.95
CA PRO A 146 10.93 -6.45 -9.70
C PRO A 146 10.49 -5.24 -8.87
N VAL A 147 11.26 -4.15 -8.89
CA VAL A 147 10.84 -2.84 -8.38
C VAL A 147 10.22 -2.07 -9.55
N LEU A 148 8.92 -1.80 -9.47
CA LEU A 148 8.17 -1.09 -10.51
C LEU A 148 8.48 0.41 -10.49
N GLY A 149 8.82 0.96 -9.33
CA GLY A 149 9.22 2.34 -9.16
C GLY A 149 9.02 2.83 -7.73
N VAL A 150 9.27 4.12 -7.54
CA VAL A 150 9.11 4.81 -6.26
C VAL A 150 7.99 5.85 -6.37
N VAL A 151 7.18 5.97 -5.33
CA VAL A 151 6.25 7.09 -5.10
C VAL A 151 6.79 7.92 -3.94
N GLU A 152 6.99 9.20 -4.18
CA GLU A 152 7.42 10.14 -3.15
C GLU A 152 6.19 10.73 -2.46
N ASN A 153 5.96 10.35 -1.22
CA ASN A 153 4.83 10.83 -0.42
C ASN A 153 5.24 12.04 0.42
N MET A 154 4.31 12.96 0.66
CA MET A 154 4.54 14.19 1.43
C MET A 154 5.70 15.04 0.87
N SER A 155 5.88 15.06 -0.45
CA SER A 155 7.03 15.70 -1.09
C SER A 155 6.88 17.22 -1.20
N TYR A 156 5.66 17.73 -1.20
CA TYR A 156 5.36 19.15 -1.32
C TYR A 156 4.04 19.54 -0.63
N ILE A 157 3.84 20.84 -0.44
CA ILE A 157 2.54 21.42 -0.11
C ILE A 157 2.07 22.32 -1.26
N LEU A 158 0.75 22.41 -1.44
CA LEU A 158 0.17 23.40 -2.35
C LEU A 158 -0.08 24.70 -1.61
N CYS A 159 0.43 25.81 -2.14
CA CYS A 159 0.14 27.13 -1.59
C CYS A 159 -1.36 27.39 -1.58
N PRO A 160 -2.00 27.70 -0.44
CA PRO A 160 -3.44 27.90 -0.37
C PRO A 160 -3.93 29.16 -1.13
N HIS A 161 -3.03 30.07 -1.49
CA HIS A 161 -3.36 31.30 -2.18
C HIS A 161 -3.21 31.22 -3.70
N CYS A 162 -2.13 30.59 -4.20
CA CYS A 162 -1.82 30.55 -5.62
C CYS A 162 -1.72 29.15 -6.23
N GLY A 163 -1.83 28.11 -5.42
CA GLY A 163 -1.72 26.71 -5.90
C GLY A 163 -0.29 26.26 -6.27
N GLU A 164 0.72 27.13 -6.08
CA GLU A 164 2.11 26.80 -6.39
C GLU A 164 2.61 25.66 -5.50
N LYS A 165 3.38 24.73 -6.08
CA LYS A 165 4.03 23.63 -5.34
C LYS A 165 5.22 24.18 -4.56
N ILE A 166 5.16 24.05 -3.24
CA ILE A 166 6.26 24.39 -2.32
C ILE A 166 6.91 23.09 -1.89
N SER A 167 8.12 22.83 -2.38
CA SER A 167 8.90 21.66 -1.96
C SER A 167 9.26 21.78 -0.48
N LEU A 168 9.09 20.68 0.27
CA LEU A 168 9.45 20.62 1.68
C LEU A 168 10.91 20.22 1.90
N HIS A 169 11.58 19.71 0.86
CA HIS A 169 12.93 19.16 0.93
C HIS A 169 13.73 19.49 -0.33
N GLU A 170 15.05 19.43 -0.22
CA GLU A 170 15.95 19.54 -1.37
C GLU A 170 15.85 18.25 -2.21
N LYS A 171 15.63 18.40 -3.53
CA LYS A 171 15.38 17.29 -4.46
C LYS A 171 16.61 16.40 -4.71
N SER A 172 17.82 16.88 -4.43
CA SER A 172 19.07 16.25 -4.88
C SER A 172 19.30 14.83 -4.38
N SER A 173 18.91 14.50 -3.15
CA SER A 173 19.21 13.19 -2.55
C SER A 173 18.33 12.05 -3.08
N VAL A 174 17.06 12.34 -3.38
CA VAL A 174 16.12 11.34 -3.93
C VAL A 174 16.44 11.07 -5.39
N ASP A 175 16.69 12.12 -6.18
CA ASP A 175 17.04 11.99 -7.60
C ASP A 175 18.33 11.19 -7.81
N ASP A 176 19.38 11.48 -7.02
CA ASP A 176 20.64 10.73 -7.04
C ASP A 176 20.40 9.25 -6.70
N PHE A 177 19.59 8.98 -5.68
CA PHE A 177 19.25 7.63 -5.28
C PHE A 177 18.51 6.85 -6.37
N LEU A 178 17.52 7.47 -7.01
CA LEU A 178 16.75 6.87 -8.10
C LEU A 178 17.64 6.56 -9.30
N HIS A 179 18.52 7.51 -9.65
CA HIS A 179 19.46 7.35 -10.75
C HIS A 179 20.48 6.23 -10.50
N ILE A 180 21.10 6.18 -9.31
CA ILE A 180 22.07 5.13 -8.94
C ILE A 180 21.43 3.74 -8.98
N ASN A 181 20.16 3.61 -8.57
CA ASN A 181 19.47 2.34 -8.55
C ASN A 181 18.76 1.99 -9.87
N ASN A 182 18.75 2.90 -10.84
CA ASN A 182 18.02 2.80 -12.10
C ASN A 182 16.52 2.50 -11.86
N ILE A 183 15.91 3.26 -10.94
CA ILE A 183 14.50 3.15 -10.57
C ILE A 183 13.76 4.43 -10.97
N GLU A 184 12.58 4.30 -11.52
CA GLU A 184 11.76 5.43 -11.95
C GLU A 184 10.93 6.01 -10.80
N LEU A 185 10.82 7.35 -10.76
CA LEU A 185 9.83 8.05 -9.94
C LEU A 185 8.47 7.96 -10.61
N LEU A 186 7.56 7.21 -9.99
CA LEU A 186 6.19 7.04 -10.49
C LEU A 186 5.34 8.30 -10.30
N GLY A 187 5.55 9.01 -9.21
CA GLY A 187 4.86 10.27 -8.91
C GLY A 187 5.21 10.84 -7.56
N GLU A 188 4.79 12.08 -7.33
CA GLU A 188 4.95 12.84 -6.09
C GLU A 188 3.58 13.15 -5.51
N LEU A 189 3.37 12.89 -4.23
CA LEU A 189 2.12 13.20 -3.53
C LEU A 189 2.33 14.34 -2.53
N PRO A 190 1.36 15.26 -2.41
CA PRO A 190 1.46 16.36 -1.46
C PRO A 190 1.17 15.93 -0.02
N THR A 191 1.62 16.75 0.92
CA THR A 191 1.02 16.80 2.25
C THR A 191 -0.26 17.62 2.17
N ASP A 192 -1.42 16.96 2.36
CA ASP A 192 -2.71 17.63 2.29
C ASP A 192 -3.68 17.08 3.35
N ILE A 193 -4.44 17.99 3.96
CA ILE A 193 -5.44 17.65 4.96
C ILE A 193 -6.55 16.75 4.41
N SER A 194 -6.91 16.88 3.14
CA SER A 194 -7.95 16.04 2.53
C SER A 194 -7.53 14.57 2.50
N VAL A 195 -6.24 14.28 2.25
CA VAL A 195 -5.69 12.92 2.31
C VAL A 195 -5.72 12.38 3.75
N ALA A 196 -5.35 13.23 4.73
CA ALA A 196 -5.42 12.84 6.15
C ALA A 196 -6.85 12.60 6.62
N ASN A 197 -7.82 13.40 6.18
CA ASN A 197 -9.24 13.22 6.51
C ASN A 197 -9.82 11.96 5.87
N MET A 198 -9.43 11.63 4.65
CA MET A 198 -9.79 10.36 4.01
C MET A 198 -9.32 9.17 4.85
N ALA A 199 -8.08 9.23 5.34
CA ALA A 199 -7.51 8.20 6.21
C ALA A 199 -8.28 8.04 7.54
N ASN A 200 -8.78 9.14 8.11
CA ASN A 200 -9.45 9.13 9.42
C ASN A 200 -10.95 8.80 9.32
N ASN A 201 -11.63 9.27 8.30
CA ASN A 201 -13.10 9.28 8.23
C ASN A 201 -13.66 8.43 7.08
N GLY A 202 -12.82 7.87 6.22
CA GLY A 202 -13.24 7.19 4.99
C GLY A 202 -13.90 8.14 3.96
N ASP A 203 -13.67 9.46 4.09
CA ASP A 203 -14.22 10.46 3.20
C ASP A 203 -13.46 10.44 1.88
N ASP A 204 -14.15 10.16 0.78
CA ASP A 204 -13.54 10.06 -0.56
C ASP A 204 -13.31 11.44 -1.23
N GLN A 205 -13.47 12.55 -0.50
CA GLN A 205 -13.29 13.90 -1.02
C GLN A 205 -11.83 14.33 -1.01
N ILE A 206 -11.02 13.77 -1.90
CA ILE A 206 -9.69 14.30 -2.20
C ILE A 206 -9.77 15.37 -3.29
N LYS A 207 -8.85 16.33 -3.25
CA LYS A 207 -8.74 17.36 -4.29
C LYS A 207 -8.50 16.70 -5.65
N GLU A 208 -9.12 17.25 -6.70
CA GLU A 208 -9.02 16.72 -8.07
C GLU A 208 -7.57 16.59 -8.56
N GLU A 209 -6.71 17.52 -8.18
CA GLU A 209 -5.28 17.50 -8.51
C GLU A 209 -4.58 16.29 -7.91
N ILE A 210 -4.87 15.95 -6.66
CA ILE A 210 -4.31 14.77 -5.97
C ILE A 210 -4.86 13.48 -6.59
N ALA A 211 -6.15 13.45 -6.92
CA ALA A 211 -6.77 12.32 -7.59
C ALA A 211 -6.10 12.04 -8.95
N LYS A 212 -5.75 13.09 -9.72
CA LYS A 212 -5.02 12.96 -10.98
C LYS A 212 -3.62 12.34 -10.78
N GLU A 213 -2.91 12.71 -9.70
CA GLU A 213 -1.62 12.11 -9.39
C GLU A 213 -1.74 10.60 -9.09
N PHE A 214 -2.74 10.19 -8.30
CA PHE A 214 -3.00 8.76 -8.06
C PHE A 214 -3.34 8.01 -9.34
N THR A 215 -4.14 8.61 -10.22
CA THR A 215 -4.45 8.04 -11.54
C THR A 215 -3.18 7.87 -12.38
N SER A 216 -2.34 8.90 -12.46
CA SER A 216 -1.07 8.88 -13.20
C SER A 216 -0.13 7.82 -12.67
N ILE A 217 0.04 7.72 -11.35
CA ILE A 217 0.86 6.69 -10.70
C ILE A 217 0.35 5.29 -11.06
N THR A 218 -0.97 5.09 -10.96
CA THR A 218 -1.59 3.80 -11.28
C THR A 218 -1.39 3.42 -12.75
N ASP A 219 -1.50 4.38 -13.68
CA ASP A 219 -1.27 4.14 -15.11
C ASP A 219 0.18 3.75 -15.41
N LYS A 220 1.16 4.40 -14.76
CA LYS A 220 2.57 4.03 -14.86
C LYS A 220 2.84 2.61 -14.33
N VAL A 221 2.22 2.25 -13.20
CA VAL A 221 2.32 0.89 -12.65
C VAL A 221 1.75 -0.11 -13.66
N LEU A 222 0.55 0.13 -14.19
CA LEU A 222 -0.08 -0.75 -15.18
C LEU A 222 0.76 -0.91 -16.45
N ALA A 223 1.42 0.14 -16.91
CA ALA A 223 2.30 0.09 -18.07
C ALA A 223 3.54 -0.80 -17.88
N LYS A 224 3.98 -0.99 -16.62
CA LYS A 224 5.16 -1.81 -16.29
C LYS A 224 4.85 -3.30 -16.06
N ILE A 225 3.61 -3.65 -15.85
CA ILE A 225 3.19 -5.04 -15.56
C ILE A 225 2.47 -5.72 -16.74
N LYS A 226 2.28 -4.97 -17.82
CA LYS A 226 1.86 -5.51 -19.12
C LYS A 226 3.06 -6.01 -19.88
#